data_a1c0f9fdd72c973e53d959037caff467
#
_entry.id   a1c0f9fdd72c973e53d959037caff467
#
_cell.length_a   1.000
_cell.length_b   1.000
_cell.length_c   1.000
_cell.angle_alpha   90.00
_cell.angle_beta   90.00
_cell.angle_gamma   90.00
#
_symmetry.space_group_name_H-M   'P 1'
#
loop_
_entity.id
_entity.type
_entity.pdbx_description
1 polymer ?
#
loop_
_entity_poly.entity_id
_entity_poly.type
_entity_poly.pdbx_seq_one_letter_code
_entity_poly.pdbx_strand_id
1 'polypeptide(L)'
;MSAQDYDVVWPRAERRMHLSPAAPRLESLEGKTIVQLWDYVFRGDEVFELLEEGLKARYPGLKFVSWREFGSTHGDQERAILELSLIHI
;
A
#
# COMPACT_ATOMS: atom_id res chain seq x y z
N MET A 1 31.14 -10.90 -46.96
CA MET A 1 30.16 -11.50 -46.06
C MET A 1 29.03 -10.51 -45.80
N SER A 2 27.86 -10.83 -46.24
CA SER A 2 26.72 -9.97 -45.98
C SER A 2 26.24 -10.16 -44.55
N ALA A 3 26.13 -9.07 -43.84
CA ALA A 3 25.49 -9.11 -42.55
C ALA A 3 23.99 -9.36 -42.74
N GLN A 4 23.44 -10.27 -42.00
CA GLN A 4 22.00 -10.42 -41.96
C GLN A 4 21.40 -9.33 -41.09
N ASP A 5 20.55 -8.55 -41.68
CA ASP A 5 19.81 -7.54 -40.94
C ASP A 5 18.57 -8.17 -40.31
N TYR A 6 18.46 -8.01 -39.00
CA TYR A 6 17.29 -8.45 -38.28
C TYR A 6 16.49 -7.25 -37.82
N ASP A 7 15.22 -7.27 -38.17
CA ASP A 7 14.29 -6.29 -37.64
C ASP A 7 13.99 -6.65 -36.21
N VAL A 8 14.32 -5.75 -35.33
CA VAL A 8 14.00 -5.91 -33.91
C VAL A 8 13.03 -4.83 -33.51
N VAL A 9 12.06 -5.23 -32.70
CA VAL A 9 11.12 -4.30 -32.11
C VAL A 9 11.66 -3.89 -30.74
N TRP A 10 11.77 -2.60 -30.51
CA TRP A 10 12.13 -2.12 -29.19
C TRP A 10 11.01 -2.47 -28.21
N PRO A 11 11.27 -3.29 -27.17
CA PRO A 11 10.23 -3.77 -26.24
C PRO A 11 9.76 -2.67 -25.28
N ARG A 12 9.73 -1.45 -25.73
CA ARG A 12 9.35 -0.29 -24.96
C ARG A 12 8.05 0.26 -25.53
N ALA A 13 6.94 -0.17 -24.98
CA ALA A 13 5.66 0.37 -25.36
C ALA A 13 5.54 1.83 -24.89
N GLU A 14 4.89 2.66 -25.71
CA GLU A 14 4.53 3.99 -25.26
C GLU A 14 3.60 3.88 -24.07
N ARG A 15 4.01 4.49 -22.97
CA ARG A 15 3.18 4.54 -21.78
C ARG A 15 2.16 5.64 -21.93
N ARG A 16 0.92 5.25 -22.15
CA ARG A 16 -0.19 6.16 -22.03
C ARG A 16 -0.62 6.20 -20.56
N MET A 17 0.09 7.00 -19.79
CA MET A 17 -0.23 7.15 -18.37
C MET A 17 -0.76 8.55 -18.13
N HIS A 18 -1.91 8.61 -17.50
CA HIS A 18 -2.36 9.84 -16.88
C HIS A 18 -1.61 9.97 -15.55
N LEU A 19 -0.74 10.96 -15.48
CA LEU A 19 -0.06 11.26 -14.23
C LEU A 19 -1.04 12.02 -13.33
N SER A 20 -1.41 11.40 -12.22
CA SER A 20 -2.12 12.12 -11.16
C SER A 20 -1.13 12.54 -10.09
N PRO A 21 -1.33 13.71 -9.48
CA PRO A 21 -0.50 14.11 -8.36
C PRO A 21 -0.69 13.15 -7.19
N ALA A 22 0.35 12.97 -6.39
CA ALA A 22 0.24 12.22 -5.17
C ALA A 22 -0.74 12.92 -4.21
N ALA A 23 -1.41 12.12 -3.38
CA ALA A 23 -2.30 12.66 -2.37
C ALA A 23 -1.56 13.64 -1.45
N PRO A 24 -2.21 14.71 -1.00
CA PRO A 24 -1.58 15.63 -0.06
C PRO A 24 -1.16 14.89 1.22
N ARG A 25 -0.03 15.27 1.76
CA ARG A 25 0.42 14.71 3.03
C ARG A 25 -0.43 15.23 4.16
N LEU A 26 -0.64 14.40 5.16
CA LEU A 26 -1.35 14.80 6.37
C LEU A 26 -0.48 15.75 7.20
N GLU A 27 -1.10 16.77 7.79
CA GLU A 27 -0.39 17.70 8.67
C GLU A 27 0.06 17.03 9.98
N SER A 28 -0.76 16.08 10.46
CA SER A 28 -0.50 15.33 11.68
C SER A 28 -1.20 13.99 11.61
N LEU A 29 -0.68 13.02 12.36
CA LEU A 29 -1.34 11.74 12.54
C LEU A 29 -2.30 11.74 13.74
N GLU A 30 -2.37 12.82 14.49
CA GLU A 30 -3.25 12.89 15.66
C GLU A 30 -4.72 12.73 15.28
N GLY A 31 -5.41 11.85 15.97
CA GLY A 31 -6.83 11.57 15.72
C GLY A 31 -7.13 10.77 14.46
N LYS A 32 -6.11 10.37 13.72
CA LYS A 32 -6.28 9.59 12.48
C LYS A 32 -6.46 8.11 12.77
N THR A 33 -6.95 7.39 11.76
CA THR A 33 -7.09 5.94 11.82
C THR A 33 -6.13 5.30 10.82
N ILE A 34 -5.28 4.41 11.30
CA ILE A 34 -4.35 3.65 10.47
C ILE A 34 -4.87 2.23 10.34
N VAL A 35 -4.99 1.78 9.10
CA VAL A 35 -5.38 0.41 8.78
C VAL A 35 -4.11 -0.39 8.50
N GLN A 36 -3.97 -1.53 9.15
CA GLN A 36 -2.86 -2.45 8.95
C GLN A 36 -3.25 -3.46 7.89
N LEU A 37 -2.54 -3.46 6.77
CA LEU A 37 -2.75 -4.43 5.70
C LEU A 37 -1.52 -5.33 5.59
N TRP A 38 -1.74 -6.63 5.60
CA TRP A 38 -0.66 -7.62 5.60
C TRP A 38 -0.91 -8.68 4.55
N ASP A 39 0.12 -9.00 3.79
CA ASP A 39 0.11 -10.05 2.77
C ASP A 39 0.64 -11.39 3.28
N TYR A 40 1.00 -11.48 4.55
CA TYR A 40 1.58 -12.65 5.21
C TYR A 40 2.98 -13.06 4.69
N VAL A 41 3.65 -12.21 3.94
CA VAL A 41 4.96 -12.52 3.37
C VAL A 41 6.12 -12.12 4.30
N PHE A 42 5.94 -11.10 5.10
CA PHE A 42 6.93 -10.62 6.06
C PHE A 42 6.43 -10.78 7.49
N ARG A 43 7.27 -10.46 8.46
CA ARG A 43 6.89 -10.54 9.89
C ARG A 43 5.98 -9.39 10.31
N GLY A 44 4.85 -9.24 9.62
CA GLY A 44 3.91 -8.16 9.88
C GLY A 44 3.28 -8.23 11.26
N ASP A 45 3.05 -9.43 11.79
CA ASP A 45 2.53 -9.64 13.11
C ASP A 45 3.39 -8.98 14.21
N GLU A 46 4.71 -9.07 14.08
CA GLU A 46 5.65 -8.42 15.00
C GLU A 46 5.84 -6.94 14.69
N VAL A 47 5.98 -6.62 13.40
CA VAL A 47 6.24 -5.25 12.95
C VAL A 47 5.06 -4.33 13.28
N PHE A 48 3.84 -4.77 13.03
CA PHE A 48 2.67 -3.96 13.31
C PHE A 48 2.48 -3.67 14.79
N GLU A 49 2.79 -4.61 15.67
CA GLU A 49 2.75 -4.38 17.11
C GLU A 49 3.74 -3.30 17.54
N LEU A 50 4.96 -3.37 17.03
CA LEU A 50 5.99 -2.39 17.35
C LEU A 50 5.66 -1.00 16.80
N LEU A 51 5.15 -0.94 15.57
CA LEU A 51 4.72 0.32 14.97
C LEU A 51 3.53 0.93 15.73
N GLU A 52 2.57 0.13 16.09
CA GLU A 52 1.41 0.57 16.84
C GLU A 52 1.81 1.15 18.19
N GLU A 53 2.67 0.45 18.91
CA GLU A 53 3.18 0.91 20.21
C GLU A 53 3.94 2.23 20.06
N GLY A 54 4.87 2.31 19.12
CA GLY A 54 5.69 3.49 18.89
C GLY A 54 4.88 4.69 18.44
N LEU A 55 3.94 4.50 17.52
CA LEU A 55 3.10 5.57 17.01
C LEU A 55 2.09 6.06 18.03
N LYS A 56 1.49 5.19 18.82
CA LYS A 56 0.59 5.58 19.91
C LYS A 56 1.31 6.38 20.98
N ALA A 57 2.57 6.08 21.24
CA ALA A 57 3.38 6.85 22.18
C ALA A 57 3.59 8.31 21.72
N ARG A 58 3.74 8.51 20.40
CA ARG A 58 3.91 9.84 19.81
C ARG A 58 2.59 10.57 19.56
N TYR A 59 1.54 9.82 19.23
CA TYR A 59 0.22 10.36 18.87
C TYR A 59 -0.86 9.60 19.65
N PRO A 60 -1.14 9.99 20.89
CA PRO A 60 -2.06 9.24 21.75
C PRO A 60 -3.49 9.08 21.23
N GLY A 61 -3.92 9.99 20.38
CA GLY A 61 -5.25 9.93 19.76
C GLY A 61 -5.35 9.05 18.51
N LEU A 62 -4.25 8.42 18.12
CA LEU A 62 -4.18 7.60 16.92
C LEU A 62 -4.94 6.28 17.12
N LYS A 63 -5.74 5.91 16.11
CA LYS A 63 -6.51 4.66 16.12
C LYS A 63 -5.95 3.70 15.09
N PHE A 64 -6.08 2.40 15.36
CA PHE A 64 -5.61 1.35 14.48
C PHE A 64 -6.72 0.34 14.19
N VAL A 65 -6.80 -0.09 12.94
CA VAL A 65 -7.61 -1.24 12.54
C VAL A 65 -6.64 -2.38 12.24
N SER A 66 -6.73 -3.44 13.01
CA SER A 66 -5.78 -4.55 12.95
C SER A 66 -5.91 -5.33 11.65
N TRP A 67 -4.77 -5.83 11.16
CA TRP A 67 -4.71 -6.75 10.03
C TRP A 67 -5.55 -8.02 10.23
N ARG A 68 -5.78 -8.38 11.48
CA ARG A 68 -6.58 -9.57 11.84
C ARG A 68 -8.03 -9.48 11.36
N GLU A 69 -8.52 -8.28 11.13
CA GLU A 69 -9.89 -8.07 10.65
C GLU A 69 -10.05 -8.35 9.17
N PHE A 70 -8.97 -8.29 8.39
CA PHE A 70 -9.02 -8.43 6.94
C PHE A 70 -8.45 -9.75 6.43
N GLY A 71 -7.57 -10.40 7.19
CA GLY A 71 -6.79 -11.50 6.69
C GLY A 71 -5.78 -11.04 5.64
N SER A 72 -5.42 -11.92 4.70
CA SER A 72 -4.46 -11.59 3.66
C SER A 72 -5.01 -10.59 2.64
N THR A 73 -4.16 -9.67 2.20
CA THR A 73 -4.49 -8.75 1.11
C THR A 73 -4.74 -9.46 -0.23
N HIS A 74 -4.30 -10.72 -0.34
CA HIS A 74 -4.52 -11.56 -1.51
C HIS A 74 -5.67 -12.56 -1.31
N GLY A 75 -6.47 -12.40 -0.27
CA GLY A 75 -7.58 -13.30 0.07
C GLY A 75 -8.93 -12.78 -0.39
N ASP A 76 -9.98 -13.30 0.24
CA ASP A 76 -11.38 -13.04 -0.12
C ASP A 76 -11.85 -11.63 0.24
N GLN A 77 -11.09 -10.92 1.06
CA GLN A 77 -11.46 -9.60 1.58
C GLN A 77 -10.94 -8.43 0.75
N GLU A 78 -10.41 -8.71 -0.41
CA GLU A 78 -9.77 -7.72 -1.27
C GLU A 78 -10.69 -6.52 -1.57
N ARG A 79 -11.94 -6.80 -1.87
CA ARG A 79 -12.93 -5.76 -2.14
C ARG A 79 -13.21 -4.89 -0.92
N ALA A 80 -13.39 -5.50 0.24
CA ALA A 80 -13.61 -4.78 1.49
C ALA A 80 -12.41 -3.90 1.85
N ILE A 81 -11.21 -4.38 1.59
CA ILE A 81 -9.96 -3.64 1.81
C ILE A 81 -9.90 -2.41 0.90
N LEU A 82 -10.25 -2.56 -0.37
CA LEU A 82 -10.29 -1.44 -1.31
C LEU A 82 -11.30 -0.38 -0.89
N GLU A 83 -12.49 -0.78 -0.47
CA GLU A 83 -13.51 0.13 0.00
C GLU A 83 -13.05 0.92 1.23
N LEU A 84 -12.38 0.27 2.17
CA LEU A 84 -11.80 0.94 3.33
C LEU A 84 -10.72 1.94 2.95
N SER A 85 -9.84 1.59 2.03
CA SER A 85 -8.77 2.50 1.59
C SER A 85 -9.32 3.75 0.92
N LEU A 86 -10.44 3.65 0.23
CA LEU A 86 -11.09 4.78 -0.42
C LEU A 86 -11.84 5.68 0.57
N ILE A 87 -12.34 5.13 1.65
CA ILE A 87 -13.10 5.88 2.66
C ILE A 87 -12.17 6.64 3.62
N HIS A 88 -11.02 6.10 3.92
CA HIS A 88 -10.11 6.62 4.94
C HIS A 88 -8.90 7.39 4.40
N ILE A 89 -8.93 7.72 3.15
CA ILE A 89 -7.86 8.52 2.53
C ILE A 89 -7.93 10.00 2.96
#